data_3c46f12d50a8c0d77b28eae59fad391f
#
_entry.id   3c46f12d50a8c0d77b28eae59fad391f
#
_cell.length_a   1.000
_cell.length_b   1.000
_cell.length_c   1.000
_cell.angle_alpha   90.00
_cell.angle_beta   90.00
_cell.angle_gamma   90.00
#
_symmetry.space_group_name_H-M   'P 1'
#
loop_
_entity.id
_entity.type
_entity.pdbx_description
1 polymer ?
#
loop_
_entity_poly.entity_id
_entity_poly.type
_entity_poly.pdbx_seq_one_letter_code
_entity_poly.pdbx_strand_id
1 'polypeptide(L)'
;QINFRTMTMSTSPIIIVPARLASVRFPKKLLADAGGKPLIIRTAERIRSQAPEFDLFFAVDGVELKKVLELAGYNTVLTSPDLPSGTDRIAKANQELQKEFVINVQADEPLVTRDHILSLARAISKPRVSISTLASVFQTESDFLDPNQVKVVLDNEGNALYFSRSPIPVSRAKESKWGNEKTARGYKHMGLYAYNREFLEFFLDSKEST
;
A
#
# COMPACT_ATOMS: atom_id res chain seq x y z
N GLN A 1 -0.66 -23.19 -9.73
CA GLN A 1 0.19 -22.21 -10.46
C GLN A 1 -0.69 -21.50 -11.48
N ILE A 2 -1.13 -20.28 -11.17
CA ILE A 2 -1.82 -19.43 -12.14
C ILE A 2 -0.73 -18.89 -13.07
N ASN A 3 -0.83 -19.23 -14.33
CA ASN A 3 0.14 -18.88 -15.35
C ASN A 3 -0.05 -17.38 -15.71
N PHE A 4 0.81 -16.50 -15.21
CA PHE A 4 0.76 -15.05 -15.46
C PHE A 4 0.97 -14.66 -16.94
N ARG A 5 1.25 -15.63 -17.83
CA ARG A 5 1.47 -15.39 -19.27
C ARG A 5 0.21 -15.11 -20.09
N THR A 6 -0.98 -15.21 -19.51
CA THR A 6 -2.26 -15.04 -20.24
C THR A 6 -3.11 -13.86 -19.77
N MET A 7 -2.61 -13.01 -18.86
CA MET A 7 -3.26 -11.71 -18.63
C MET A 7 -2.95 -10.80 -19.83
N THR A 8 -3.97 -10.46 -20.59
CA THR A 8 -3.86 -9.44 -21.64
C THR A 8 -3.30 -8.15 -21.03
N MET A 9 -2.41 -7.44 -21.72
CA MET A 9 -1.72 -6.23 -21.19
C MET A 9 -2.66 -5.14 -20.64
N SER A 10 -3.96 -5.22 -20.94
CA SER A 10 -5.02 -4.31 -20.47
C SER A 10 -5.45 -4.52 -19.02
N THR A 11 -5.18 -5.67 -18.38
CA THR A 11 -5.71 -6.01 -17.05
C THR A 11 -4.64 -6.23 -15.98
N SER A 12 -3.36 -6.09 -16.33
CA SER A 12 -2.27 -6.18 -15.35
C SER A 12 -2.30 -4.98 -14.40
N PRO A 13 -2.22 -5.21 -13.06
CA PRO A 13 -2.08 -4.13 -12.11
C PRO A 13 -0.86 -3.27 -12.38
N ILE A 14 -0.94 -1.98 -12.03
CA ILE A 14 0.21 -1.08 -11.96
C ILE A 14 0.51 -0.71 -10.51
N ILE A 15 1.71 -0.21 -10.25
CA ILE A 15 2.07 0.32 -8.93
C ILE A 15 2.02 1.84 -9.02
N ILE A 16 1.25 2.48 -8.13
CA ILE A 16 1.28 3.93 -7.93
C ILE A 16 1.75 4.22 -6.50
N VAL A 17 2.81 5.02 -6.39
CA VAL A 17 3.40 5.47 -5.13
C VAL A 17 2.96 6.90 -4.87
N PRO A 18 2.07 7.16 -3.89
CA PRO A 18 1.71 8.54 -3.54
C PRO A 18 2.87 9.17 -2.77
N ALA A 19 3.32 10.34 -3.21
CA ALA A 19 4.44 11.05 -2.62
C ALA A 19 4.11 12.53 -2.39
N ARG A 20 4.34 13.00 -1.14
CA ARG A 20 4.18 14.39 -0.77
C ARG A 20 5.39 14.89 0.01
N LEU A 21 5.78 16.14 -0.23
CA LEU A 21 6.87 16.80 0.50
C LEU A 21 6.45 17.23 1.91
N ALA A 22 5.17 17.60 2.06
CA ALA A 22 4.64 18.00 3.35
C ALA A 22 4.60 16.81 4.31
N SER A 23 5.40 16.89 5.35
CA SER A 23 5.40 15.94 6.48
C SER A 23 5.54 16.74 7.77
N VAL A 24 4.55 16.60 8.66
CA VAL A 24 4.50 17.36 9.93
C VAL A 24 5.65 16.96 10.87
N ARG A 25 5.97 15.67 10.96
CA ARG A 25 6.98 15.13 11.88
C ARG A 25 8.42 15.27 11.37
N PHE A 26 8.61 15.20 10.06
CA PHE A 26 9.93 15.27 9.43
C PHE A 26 9.81 15.94 8.06
N PRO A 27 10.01 17.29 7.97
CA PRO A 27 9.91 18.03 6.71
C PRO A 27 10.80 17.42 5.62
N LYS A 28 10.26 17.31 4.39
CA LYS A 28 10.97 16.74 3.23
C LYS A 28 11.55 15.33 3.45
N LYS A 29 10.93 14.50 4.31
CA LYS A 29 11.38 13.13 4.62
C LYS A 29 11.77 12.32 3.37
N LEU A 30 11.01 12.42 2.30
CA LEU A 30 11.22 11.66 1.07
C LEU A 30 12.51 12.06 0.34
N LEU A 31 13.01 13.28 0.55
CA LEU A 31 14.26 13.77 -0.02
C LEU A 31 15.45 13.62 0.94
N ALA A 32 15.21 13.19 2.18
CA ALA A 32 16.29 12.97 3.14
C ALA A 32 17.25 11.89 2.64
N ASP A 33 18.54 12.09 2.92
CA ASP A 33 19.57 11.14 2.55
C ASP A 33 19.38 9.80 3.28
N ALA A 34 19.31 8.74 2.53
CA ALA A 34 19.22 7.36 2.99
C ALA A 34 20.38 6.53 2.42
N GLY A 35 21.60 6.85 2.90
CA GLY A 35 22.81 6.17 2.45
C GLY A 35 23.25 6.61 1.05
N GLY A 36 23.39 7.91 0.82
CA GLY A 36 23.87 8.53 -0.41
C GLY A 36 22.83 8.73 -1.51
N LYS A 37 21.54 8.45 -1.22
CA LYS A 37 20.41 8.71 -2.14
C LYS A 37 19.17 9.14 -1.35
N PRO A 38 18.27 9.95 -1.94
CA PRO A 38 16.98 10.27 -1.32
C PRO A 38 16.18 9.01 -0.97
N LEU A 39 15.45 9.03 0.15
CA LEU A 39 14.61 7.92 0.60
C LEU A 39 13.65 7.44 -0.49
N ILE A 40 13.01 8.36 -1.22
CA ILE A 40 12.08 8.02 -2.30
C ILE A 40 12.76 7.22 -3.42
N ILE A 41 14.03 7.52 -3.72
CA ILE A 41 14.79 6.77 -4.73
C ILE A 41 15.11 5.36 -4.22
N ARG A 42 15.43 5.19 -2.92
CA ARG A 42 15.60 3.85 -2.33
C ARG A 42 14.33 3.01 -2.44
N THR A 43 13.19 3.61 -2.12
CA THR A 43 11.88 2.95 -2.29
C THR A 43 11.63 2.59 -3.75
N ALA A 44 11.91 3.50 -4.68
CA ALA A 44 11.74 3.27 -6.11
C ALA A 44 12.61 2.11 -6.64
N GLU A 45 13.90 2.11 -6.29
CA GLU A 45 14.84 1.03 -6.62
C GLU A 45 14.37 -0.31 -6.05
N ARG A 46 13.88 -0.29 -4.80
CA ARG A 46 13.36 -1.49 -4.14
C ARG A 46 12.16 -2.05 -4.89
N ILE A 47 11.14 -1.24 -5.17
CA ILE A 47 9.96 -1.67 -5.91
C ILE A 47 10.35 -2.24 -7.27
N ARG A 48 11.18 -1.53 -8.05
CA ARG A 48 11.63 -1.97 -9.36
C ARG A 48 12.38 -3.32 -9.30
N SER A 49 13.20 -3.54 -8.27
CA SER A 49 13.92 -4.80 -8.07
C SER A 49 13.01 -5.95 -7.66
N GLN A 50 11.95 -5.67 -6.87
CA GLN A 50 11.04 -6.70 -6.35
C GLN A 50 9.94 -7.09 -7.34
N ALA A 51 9.52 -6.15 -8.21
CA ALA A 51 8.39 -6.34 -9.10
C ALA A 51 8.63 -5.65 -10.47
N PRO A 52 9.68 -6.06 -11.22
CA PRO A 52 10.07 -5.44 -12.48
C PRO A 52 9.02 -5.59 -13.59
N GLU A 53 8.08 -6.54 -13.44
CA GLU A 53 7.00 -6.78 -14.40
C GLU A 53 5.83 -5.80 -14.29
N PHE A 54 5.76 -4.99 -13.22
CA PHE A 54 4.70 -3.99 -13.05
C PHE A 54 5.16 -2.60 -13.47
N ASP A 55 4.32 -1.89 -14.20
CA ASP A 55 4.54 -0.46 -14.45
C ASP A 55 4.54 0.30 -13.13
N LEU A 56 5.53 1.17 -12.92
CA LEU A 56 5.71 1.97 -11.70
C LEU A 56 5.56 3.45 -12.00
N PHE A 57 4.63 4.10 -11.29
CA PHE A 57 4.37 5.53 -11.35
C PHE A 57 4.43 6.15 -9.95
N PHE A 58 4.86 7.41 -9.88
CA PHE A 58 4.83 8.22 -8.67
C PHE A 58 3.82 9.35 -8.83
N ALA A 59 2.79 9.36 -8.00
CA ALA A 59 1.86 10.47 -7.91
C ALA A 59 2.42 11.51 -6.92
N VAL A 60 2.90 12.64 -7.44
CA VAL A 60 3.67 13.64 -6.69
C VAL A 60 2.90 14.94 -6.50
N ASP A 61 3.15 15.66 -5.39
CA ASP A 61 2.50 16.92 -5.04
C ASP A 61 3.24 18.18 -5.53
N GLY A 62 4.36 18.01 -6.21
CA GLY A 62 5.15 19.17 -6.66
C GLY A 62 6.31 18.83 -7.56
N VAL A 63 6.82 19.89 -8.20
CA VAL A 63 7.89 19.80 -9.21
C VAL A 63 9.24 19.35 -8.62
N GLU A 64 9.48 19.54 -7.34
CA GLU A 64 10.73 19.13 -6.69
C GLU A 64 10.85 17.60 -6.68
N LEU A 65 9.83 16.88 -6.20
CA LEU A 65 9.77 15.41 -6.24
C LEU A 65 9.75 14.88 -7.67
N LYS A 66 8.98 15.54 -8.55
CA LYS A 66 8.92 15.20 -9.97
C LYS A 66 10.32 15.17 -10.58
N LYS A 67 11.08 16.26 -10.47
CA LYS A 67 12.43 16.36 -11.02
C LYS A 67 13.37 15.28 -10.50
N VAL A 68 13.36 15.02 -9.19
CA VAL A 68 14.24 14.00 -8.58
C VAL A 68 13.95 12.61 -9.12
N LEU A 69 12.67 12.26 -9.28
CA LEU A 69 12.24 10.95 -9.78
C LEU A 69 12.51 10.80 -11.28
N GLU A 70 12.19 11.82 -12.10
CA GLU A 70 12.38 11.78 -13.56
C GLU A 70 13.86 11.74 -13.92
N LEU A 71 14.74 12.47 -13.20
CA LEU A 71 16.19 12.37 -13.37
C LEU A 71 16.72 10.97 -13.06
N ALA A 72 16.05 10.23 -12.17
CA ALA A 72 16.37 8.84 -11.85
C ALA A 72 15.67 7.81 -12.79
N GLY A 73 14.94 8.27 -13.80
CA GLY A 73 14.29 7.42 -14.81
C GLY A 73 12.97 6.80 -14.35
N TYR A 74 12.23 7.45 -13.43
CA TYR A 74 10.91 7.01 -12.99
C TYR A 74 9.78 7.87 -13.55
N ASN A 75 8.66 7.23 -13.88
CA ASN A 75 7.46 7.93 -14.37
C ASN A 75 6.74 8.64 -13.22
N THR A 76 6.25 9.85 -13.49
CA THR A 76 5.54 10.66 -12.51
C THR A 76 4.21 11.17 -13.07
N VAL A 77 3.23 11.32 -12.17
CA VAL A 77 1.98 12.06 -12.42
C VAL A 77 1.93 13.20 -11.41
N LEU A 78 1.82 14.43 -11.90
CA LEU A 78 1.69 15.60 -11.02
C LEU A 78 0.24 15.74 -10.56
N THR A 79 0.04 15.86 -9.26
CA THR A 79 -1.27 15.99 -8.63
C THR A 79 -1.31 17.22 -7.73
N SER A 80 -2.51 17.72 -7.38
CA SER A 80 -2.62 18.87 -6.48
C SER A 80 -1.95 18.61 -5.12
N PRO A 81 -1.24 19.59 -4.55
CA PRO A 81 -0.71 19.50 -3.19
C PRO A 81 -1.83 19.44 -2.13
N ASP A 82 -3.03 19.96 -2.43
CA ASP A 82 -4.16 20.08 -1.50
C ASP A 82 -4.96 18.78 -1.31
N LEU A 83 -4.57 17.70 -1.99
CA LEU A 83 -5.26 16.42 -1.83
C LEU A 83 -5.09 15.88 -0.39
N PRO A 84 -6.20 15.49 0.28
CA PRO A 84 -6.21 15.23 1.72
C PRO A 84 -5.44 13.96 2.09
N SER A 85 -5.43 12.94 1.22
CA SER A 85 -4.78 11.66 1.51
C SER A 85 -3.96 11.09 0.36
N GLY A 86 -3.19 10.03 0.66
CA GLY A 86 -2.49 9.25 -0.36
C GLY A 86 -3.45 8.53 -1.33
N THR A 87 -4.62 8.10 -0.85
CA THR A 87 -5.64 7.45 -1.68
C THR A 87 -6.24 8.43 -2.67
N ASP A 88 -6.55 9.68 -2.26
CA ASP A 88 -7.00 10.74 -3.18
C ASP A 88 -5.98 10.99 -4.28
N ARG A 89 -4.70 11.01 -3.91
CA ARG A 89 -3.60 11.24 -4.85
C ARG A 89 -3.49 10.12 -5.87
N ILE A 90 -3.61 8.87 -5.43
CA ILE A 90 -3.62 7.69 -6.30
C ILE A 90 -4.83 7.73 -7.24
N ALA A 91 -6.00 7.99 -6.69
CA ALA A 91 -7.23 8.04 -7.46
C ALA A 91 -7.16 9.13 -8.54
N LYS A 92 -6.63 10.33 -8.18
CA LYS A 92 -6.42 11.42 -9.14
C LYS A 92 -5.40 11.05 -10.23
N ALA A 93 -4.29 10.42 -9.87
CA ALA A 93 -3.31 9.94 -10.84
C ALA A 93 -3.91 8.87 -11.77
N ASN A 94 -4.74 7.98 -11.22
CA ASN A 94 -5.38 6.94 -12.02
C ASN A 94 -6.46 7.45 -12.98
N GLN A 95 -7.02 8.64 -12.74
CA GLN A 95 -7.89 9.31 -13.75
C GLN A 95 -7.14 9.59 -15.06
N GLU A 96 -5.83 9.85 -15.02
CA GLU A 96 -5.00 10.03 -16.21
C GLU A 96 -4.54 8.69 -16.78
N LEU A 97 -4.16 7.74 -15.91
CA LEU A 97 -3.56 6.46 -16.31
C LEU A 97 -4.60 5.42 -16.76
N GLN A 98 -5.86 5.54 -16.34
CA GLN A 98 -6.99 4.68 -16.70
C GLN A 98 -6.73 3.18 -16.51
N LYS A 99 -6.04 2.79 -15.43
CA LYS A 99 -5.71 1.40 -15.14
C LYS A 99 -6.79 0.73 -14.30
N GLU A 100 -7.09 -0.53 -14.62
CA GLU A 100 -8.13 -1.31 -13.96
C GLU A 100 -7.79 -1.63 -12.49
N PHE A 101 -6.53 -1.99 -12.23
CA PHE A 101 -6.05 -2.32 -10.89
C PHE A 101 -4.80 -1.53 -10.54
N VAL A 102 -4.80 -0.98 -9.33
CA VAL A 102 -3.70 -0.15 -8.81
C VAL A 102 -3.22 -0.71 -7.47
N ILE A 103 -1.93 -0.97 -7.38
CA ILE A 103 -1.25 -1.35 -6.12
C ILE A 103 -0.64 -0.07 -5.53
N ASN A 104 -0.98 0.22 -4.29
CA ASN A 104 -0.47 1.35 -3.51
C ASN A 104 0.70 0.88 -2.63
N VAL A 105 1.88 1.35 -2.93
CA VAL A 105 3.06 1.23 -2.07
C VAL A 105 3.40 2.61 -1.52
N GLN A 106 3.64 2.73 -0.20
CA GLN A 106 3.97 4.02 0.39
C GLN A 106 5.38 4.47 -0.01
N ALA A 107 5.55 5.78 -0.23
CA ALA A 107 6.84 6.36 -0.69
C ALA A 107 7.98 6.20 0.33
N ASP A 108 7.67 5.90 1.59
CA ASP A 108 8.61 5.68 2.69
C ASP A 108 8.69 4.21 3.15
N GLU A 109 8.32 3.26 2.26
CA GLU A 109 8.34 1.81 2.51
C GLU A 109 9.47 1.11 1.71
N PRO A 110 10.74 1.31 2.08
CA PRO A 110 11.88 0.73 1.36
C PRO A 110 12.05 -0.78 1.61
N LEU A 111 11.24 -1.38 2.48
CA LEU A 111 11.29 -2.80 2.83
C LEU A 111 10.22 -3.63 2.14
N VAL A 112 9.45 -3.04 1.21
CA VAL A 112 8.47 -3.80 0.43
C VAL A 112 9.13 -5.00 -0.28
N THR A 113 8.42 -6.13 -0.28
CA THR A 113 8.90 -7.37 -0.90
C THR A 113 8.05 -7.76 -2.10
N ARG A 114 8.60 -8.64 -2.94
CA ARG A 114 7.87 -9.25 -4.05
C ARG A 114 6.57 -9.91 -3.60
N ASP A 115 6.61 -10.66 -2.49
CA ASP A 115 5.44 -11.37 -1.97
C ASP A 115 4.33 -10.41 -1.54
N HIS A 116 4.67 -9.26 -0.98
CA HIS A 116 3.69 -8.21 -0.65
C HIS A 116 2.96 -7.76 -1.92
N ILE A 117 3.69 -7.40 -2.97
CA ILE A 117 3.13 -6.89 -4.23
C ILE A 117 2.29 -7.96 -4.93
N LEU A 118 2.81 -9.19 -5.05
CA LEU A 118 2.09 -10.28 -5.70
C LEU A 118 0.84 -10.72 -4.93
N SER A 119 0.87 -10.67 -3.59
CA SER A 119 -0.30 -10.99 -2.77
C SER A 119 -1.42 -9.98 -2.98
N LEU A 120 -1.10 -8.69 -3.04
CA LEU A 120 -2.06 -7.64 -3.38
C LEU A 120 -2.61 -7.80 -4.79
N ALA A 121 -1.74 -8.04 -5.78
CA ALA A 121 -2.14 -8.25 -7.16
C ALA A 121 -3.11 -9.43 -7.31
N ARG A 122 -2.83 -10.55 -6.65
CA ARG A 122 -3.72 -11.73 -6.65
C ARG A 122 -5.05 -11.45 -5.98
N ALA A 123 -5.03 -10.74 -4.85
CA ALA A 123 -6.24 -10.46 -4.09
C ALA A 123 -7.18 -9.53 -4.85
N ILE A 124 -6.66 -8.43 -5.42
CA ILE A 124 -7.47 -7.45 -6.13
C ILE A 124 -8.04 -7.99 -7.44
N SER A 125 -7.38 -8.94 -8.07
CA SER A 125 -7.85 -9.57 -9.30
C SER A 125 -8.98 -10.59 -9.10
N LYS A 126 -9.37 -10.88 -7.85
CA LYS A 126 -10.53 -11.75 -7.58
C LYS A 126 -11.85 -11.03 -7.91
N PRO A 127 -12.86 -11.75 -8.40
CA PRO A 127 -14.18 -11.15 -8.65
C PRO A 127 -14.76 -10.49 -7.39
N ARG A 128 -15.39 -9.34 -7.56
CA ARG A 128 -16.06 -8.56 -6.49
C ARG A 128 -15.15 -7.98 -5.41
N VAL A 129 -13.83 -8.01 -5.60
CA VAL A 129 -12.90 -7.35 -4.69
C VAL A 129 -12.62 -5.93 -5.20
N SER A 130 -13.03 -4.93 -4.42
CA SER A 130 -12.80 -3.52 -4.74
C SER A 130 -11.54 -2.97 -4.07
N ILE A 131 -11.20 -3.51 -2.89
CA ILE A 131 -10.02 -3.14 -2.10
C ILE A 131 -9.37 -4.41 -1.57
N SER A 132 -8.06 -4.48 -1.61
CA SER A 132 -7.30 -5.47 -0.85
C SER A 132 -6.20 -4.82 -0.04
N THR A 133 -5.84 -5.45 1.06
CA THR A 133 -4.72 -5.05 1.93
C THR A 133 -4.01 -6.29 2.46
N LEU A 134 -2.94 -6.10 3.21
CA LEU A 134 -2.14 -7.19 3.76
C LEU A 134 -2.29 -7.27 5.27
N ALA A 135 -2.23 -8.50 5.76
CA ALA A 135 -2.14 -8.79 7.18
C ALA A 135 -1.07 -9.85 7.44
N SER A 136 -0.44 -9.79 8.60
CA SER A 136 0.52 -10.78 9.06
C SER A 136 0.23 -11.17 10.51
N VAL A 137 0.72 -12.32 10.94
CA VAL A 137 0.64 -12.70 12.37
C VAL A 137 1.58 -11.86 13.20
N PHE A 138 1.19 -11.55 14.43
CA PHE A 138 2.07 -10.94 15.41
C PHE A 138 3.13 -11.94 15.88
N GLN A 139 4.38 -11.50 15.99
CA GLN A 139 5.49 -12.35 16.41
C GLN A 139 5.65 -12.38 17.94
N THR A 140 5.23 -11.31 18.62
CA THR A 140 5.35 -11.17 20.07
C THR A 140 4.07 -10.56 20.67
N GLU A 141 3.90 -10.77 21.98
CA GLU A 141 2.82 -10.12 22.74
C GLU A 141 3.02 -8.61 22.83
N SER A 142 4.26 -8.14 22.96
CA SER A 142 4.56 -6.71 22.99
C SER A 142 4.14 -6.01 21.72
N ASP A 143 4.35 -6.62 20.54
CA ASP A 143 3.89 -6.07 19.27
C ASP A 143 2.36 -6.02 19.17
N PHE A 144 1.68 -7.05 19.68
CA PHE A 144 0.22 -7.08 19.72
C PHE A 144 -0.37 -6.02 20.65
N LEU A 145 0.29 -5.70 21.75
CA LEU A 145 -0.15 -4.67 22.69
C LEU A 145 0.23 -3.24 22.25
N ASP A 146 1.19 -3.08 21.35
CA ASP A 146 1.64 -1.77 20.87
C ASP A 146 0.51 -1.05 20.08
N PRO A 147 0.01 0.12 20.52
CA PRO A 147 -1.04 0.87 19.84
C PRO A 147 -0.61 1.45 18.48
N ASN A 148 0.70 1.48 18.19
CA ASN A 148 1.21 1.91 16.89
C ASN A 148 1.06 0.82 15.82
N GLN A 149 0.87 -0.43 16.23
CA GLN A 149 0.62 -1.54 15.33
C GLN A 149 -0.88 -1.80 15.24
N VAL A 150 -1.48 -1.53 14.09
CA VAL A 150 -2.92 -1.72 13.86
C VAL A 150 -3.25 -3.21 13.79
N LYS A 151 -4.27 -3.64 14.55
CA LYS A 151 -4.84 -4.99 14.53
C LYS A 151 -5.95 -5.05 13.51
N VAL A 152 -6.14 -6.21 12.91
CA VAL A 152 -7.29 -6.51 12.05
C VAL A 152 -7.89 -7.85 12.44
N VAL A 153 -9.21 -7.91 12.48
CA VAL A 153 -9.98 -9.16 12.63
C VAL A 153 -10.55 -9.54 11.27
N LEU A 154 -10.41 -10.81 10.92
CA LEU A 154 -10.83 -11.34 9.64
C LEU A 154 -12.01 -12.32 9.83
N ASP A 155 -12.86 -12.43 8.81
CA ASP A 155 -13.80 -13.53 8.68
C ASP A 155 -13.09 -14.81 8.16
N ASN A 156 -13.87 -15.88 7.99
CA ASN A 156 -13.36 -17.17 7.52
C ASN A 156 -12.96 -17.15 6.03
N GLU A 157 -13.36 -16.13 5.29
CA GLU A 157 -13.02 -15.94 3.88
C GLU A 157 -11.79 -15.02 3.69
N GLY A 158 -11.28 -14.45 4.80
CA GLY A 158 -10.16 -13.53 4.82
C GLY A 158 -10.54 -12.07 4.56
N ASN A 159 -11.84 -11.71 4.67
CA ASN A 159 -12.26 -10.32 4.60
C ASN A 159 -12.04 -9.63 5.95
N ALA A 160 -11.58 -8.37 5.91
CA ALA A 160 -11.41 -7.57 7.10
C ALA A 160 -12.77 -7.14 7.68
N LEU A 161 -13.03 -7.49 8.93
CA LEU A 161 -14.24 -7.12 9.65
C LEU A 161 -14.05 -5.82 10.43
N TYR A 162 -12.88 -5.65 11.07
CA TYR A 162 -12.63 -4.48 11.89
C TYR A 162 -11.13 -4.23 12.09
N PHE A 163 -10.75 -2.95 12.09
CA PHE A 163 -9.39 -2.48 12.38
C PHE A 163 -9.37 -1.73 13.71
N SER A 164 -8.33 -1.94 14.54
CA SER A 164 -8.22 -1.27 15.83
C SER A 164 -6.76 -1.03 16.23
N ARG A 165 -6.53 0.06 16.95
CA ARG A 165 -5.26 0.27 17.67
C ARG A 165 -5.24 -0.48 19.01
N SER A 166 -6.42 -0.73 19.60
CA SER A 166 -6.53 -1.57 20.77
C SER A 166 -6.30 -3.05 20.43
N PRO A 167 -5.84 -3.86 21.40
CA PRO A 167 -5.67 -5.29 21.19
C PRO A 167 -7.00 -5.99 20.94
N ILE A 168 -7.19 -6.51 19.74
CA ILE A 168 -8.35 -7.30 19.30
C ILE A 168 -7.89 -8.54 18.51
N PRO A 169 -8.63 -9.70 18.65
CA PRO A 169 -9.68 -10.02 19.58
C PRO A 169 -9.13 -10.29 21.01
N VAL A 170 -9.98 -10.21 22.02
CA VAL A 170 -9.64 -10.66 23.37
C VAL A 170 -9.71 -12.18 23.43
N SER A 171 -8.63 -12.83 23.88
CA SER A 171 -8.62 -14.28 24.13
C SER A 171 -8.63 -14.56 25.64
N ARG A 172 -9.49 -15.48 26.06
CA ARG A 172 -9.49 -16.01 27.43
C ARG A 172 -8.38 -17.03 27.68
N ALA A 173 -7.84 -17.64 26.61
CA ALA A 173 -6.75 -18.60 26.71
C ALA A 173 -5.43 -17.88 27.06
N LYS A 174 -4.75 -18.37 28.09
CA LYS A 174 -3.45 -17.84 28.54
C LYS A 174 -2.30 -18.23 27.58
N GLU A 175 -2.46 -19.29 26.81
CA GLU A 175 -1.43 -19.80 25.90
C GLU A 175 -1.73 -19.39 24.46
N SER A 176 -1.08 -18.34 24.01
CA SER A 176 -1.01 -18.02 22.59
C SER A 176 0.41 -18.31 22.09
N LYS A 177 0.50 -19.07 21.02
CA LYS A 177 1.75 -19.25 20.31
C LYS A 177 1.84 -18.15 19.26
N TRP A 178 2.64 -17.14 19.54
CA TRP A 178 2.92 -16.06 18.62
C TRP A 178 3.63 -16.60 17.36
N GLY A 179 3.45 -15.89 16.24
CA GLY A 179 4.08 -16.28 14.97
C GLY A 179 3.44 -17.47 14.24
N ASN A 180 2.32 -18.00 14.72
CA ASN A 180 1.65 -19.15 14.10
C ASN A 180 0.23 -18.77 13.64
N GLU A 181 -0.05 -18.85 12.35
CA GLU A 181 -1.36 -18.52 11.76
C GLU A 181 -2.51 -19.35 12.32
N LYS A 182 -2.28 -20.63 12.61
CA LYS A 182 -3.31 -21.53 13.15
C LYS A 182 -3.75 -21.19 14.57
N THR A 183 -2.92 -20.47 15.31
CA THR A 183 -3.16 -20.08 16.70
C THR A 183 -3.12 -18.57 16.88
N ALA A 184 -3.13 -17.80 15.80
CA ALA A 184 -3.07 -16.36 15.81
C ALA A 184 -4.25 -15.76 16.60
N ARG A 185 -3.95 -14.85 17.54
CA ARG A 185 -4.96 -14.12 18.30
C ARG A 185 -5.60 -13.00 17.51
N GLY A 186 -4.88 -12.49 16.53
CA GLY A 186 -5.27 -11.43 15.62
C GLY A 186 -4.16 -11.18 14.64
N TYR A 187 -4.43 -10.36 13.66
CA TYR A 187 -3.47 -10.06 12.62
C TYR A 187 -3.02 -8.61 12.72
N LYS A 188 -1.75 -8.38 12.39
CA LYS A 188 -1.17 -7.06 12.19
C LYS A 188 -1.53 -6.60 10.79
N HIS A 189 -2.23 -5.48 10.68
CA HIS A 189 -2.47 -4.83 9.42
C HIS A 189 -1.20 -4.19 8.86
N MET A 190 -0.94 -4.38 7.59
CA MET A 190 0.13 -3.73 6.85
C MET A 190 -0.46 -2.68 5.92
N GLY A 191 0.02 -1.44 5.99
CA GLY A 191 -0.51 -0.29 5.26
C GLY A 191 -0.24 -0.28 3.74
N LEU A 192 -0.24 -1.45 3.12
CA LEU A 192 -0.15 -1.66 1.69
C LEU A 192 -1.53 -2.05 1.15
N TYR A 193 -1.93 -1.50 0.02
CA TYR A 193 -3.27 -1.70 -0.52
C TYR A 193 -3.25 -1.95 -2.02
N ALA A 194 -4.32 -2.54 -2.52
CA ALA A 194 -4.65 -2.44 -3.93
C ALA A 194 -6.13 -2.12 -4.10
N TYR A 195 -6.44 -1.46 -5.19
CA TYR A 195 -7.77 -0.93 -5.51
C TYR A 195 -8.14 -1.30 -6.95
N ASN A 196 -9.42 -1.54 -7.20
CA ASN A 196 -9.93 -1.48 -8.56
C ASN A 196 -10.26 -0.02 -8.95
N ARG A 197 -10.37 0.25 -10.25
CA ARG A 197 -10.65 1.58 -10.78
C ARG A 197 -12.02 2.11 -10.32
N GLU A 198 -13.04 1.28 -10.33
CA GLU A 198 -14.40 1.64 -9.93
C GLU A 198 -14.43 2.17 -8.49
N PHE A 199 -13.71 1.52 -7.57
CA PHE A 199 -13.58 2.02 -6.20
C PHE A 199 -12.85 3.37 -6.14
N LEU A 200 -11.76 3.56 -6.90
CA LEU A 200 -11.03 4.82 -6.89
C LEU A 200 -11.87 5.98 -7.44
N GLU A 201 -12.68 5.75 -8.45
CA GLU A 201 -13.63 6.72 -8.98
C GLU A 201 -14.72 7.05 -7.93
N PHE A 202 -15.35 6.03 -7.35
CA PHE A 202 -16.32 6.21 -6.26
C PHE A 202 -15.73 6.96 -5.07
N PHE A 203 -14.47 6.68 -4.70
CA PHE A 203 -13.79 7.32 -3.57
C PHE A 203 -13.62 8.83 -3.78
N LEU A 204 -13.31 9.27 -5.01
CA LEU A 204 -13.21 10.70 -5.33
C LEU A 204 -14.56 11.41 -5.29
N ASP A 205 -15.63 10.72 -5.69
CA ASP A 205 -16.99 11.28 -5.76
C ASP A 205 -17.70 11.25 -4.40
N SER A 206 -17.21 10.41 -3.46
CA SER A 206 -17.80 10.32 -2.13
C SER A 206 -17.52 11.60 -1.34
N LYS A 207 -18.58 12.29 -0.92
CA LYS A 207 -18.48 13.41 0.02
C LYS A 207 -17.98 12.86 1.35
N GLU A 208 -17.00 13.54 1.96
CA GLU A 208 -16.58 13.22 3.32
C GLU A 208 -17.84 13.15 4.19
N SER A 209 -18.06 12.00 4.81
CA SER A 209 -19.10 11.90 5.85
C SER A 209 -18.56 12.65 7.06
N THR A 210 -19.18 13.77 7.37
CA THR A 210 -18.95 14.62 8.56
C THR A 210 -19.18 13.83 9.85
#